data_1a29238e848878985608d66b63bcd809
#
_entry.id   1a29238e848878985608d66b63bcd809
#
_cell.length_a   1.000
_cell.length_b   1.000
_cell.length_c   1.000
_cell.angle_alpha   90.00
_cell.angle_beta   90.00
_cell.angle_gamma   90.00
#
_symmetry.space_group_name_H-M   'P 1'
#
loop_
_entity.id
_entity.type
_entity.pdbx_description
1 polymer ?
#
loop_
_entity_poly.entity_id
_entity_poly.type
_entity_poly.pdbx_seq_one_letter_code
_entity_poly.pdbx_strand_id
1 'polypeptide(L)'
;MPRRFLSFFAVIGCALGAQNSPVIKLQYLADKPPTLSSHASTIEETPQGMAAAWFGGTAERAKDVVIWFSKKPQHQWLKPVEVARGTEDAGAPQYACWNPVLWQQPGGSLWLFYKVGPSPDTWWGRVQESQDGGRTWSKSRRLPDGQVGPVRNKPVLLADGTLLCGSSSEDAGWRLHMEWSKPPFTEWHRTGALNTADQWGAIQPTVLVWDGDRIQSLVRTRQKVIGEHWSSDQGRTWTPLVKTSLPNPNSGIDAVRLRDGRALLVYNPLAENRSVIGLAITSDGKSWKHVADLESTQEPGKADLAHNPGELSYPAVVQARDGKVHITYTWKREKIRHVIVDPARIAN
;
A
#
# COMPACT_ATOMS: atom_id res chain seq x y z
N MET A 1 -12.58 23.76 67.99
CA MET A 1 -12.95 22.87 66.90
C MET A 1 -12.88 23.67 65.59
N PRO A 2 -11.90 23.43 64.73
CA PRO A 2 -11.84 24.12 63.45
C PRO A 2 -12.53 23.27 62.34
N ARG A 3 -13.43 23.89 61.59
CA ARG A 3 -14.10 23.32 60.42
C ARG A 3 -13.10 23.27 59.26
N ARG A 4 -12.89 22.06 58.70
CA ARG A 4 -12.17 21.85 57.45
C ARG A 4 -13.12 22.08 56.29
N PHE A 5 -12.80 23.06 55.43
CA PHE A 5 -13.38 23.22 54.11
C PHE A 5 -12.72 22.22 53.15
N LEU A 6 -13.49 21.31 52.57
CA LEU A 6 -13.08 20.48 51.44
C LEU A 6 -13.39 21.30 50.16
N SER A 7 -12.37 21.72 49.45
CA SER A 7 -12.48 22.25 48.12
C SER A 7 -12.54 21.10 47.11
N PHE A 8 -13.68 20.93 46.46
CA PHE A 8 -13.78 20.07 45.30
C PHE A 8 -13.21 20.81 44.08
N PHE A 9 -12.06 20.36 43.59
CA PHE A 9 -11.60 20.73 42.27
C PHE A 9 -12.30 19.87 41.24
N ALA A 10 -13.23 20.45 40.46
CA ALA A 10 -13.80 19.83 39.29
C ALA A 10 -12.75 19.86 38.16
N VAL A 11 -12.23 18.70 37.82
CA VAL A 11 -11.42 18.51 36.61
C VAL A 11 -12.37 18.49 35.42
N ILE A 12 -12.51 19.63 34.76
CA ILE A 12 -13.16 19.71 33.45
C ILE A 12 -12.15 19.15 32.45
N GLY A 13 -12.26 17.86 32.16
CA GLY A 13 -11.50 17.23 31.09
C GLY A 13 -11.99 17.74 29.73
N CYS A 14 -11.10 18.35 28.97
CA CYS A 14 -11.31 18.72 27.57
C CYS A 14 -11.62 17.48 26.72
N ALA A 15 -12.89 17.18 26.50
CA ALA A 15 -13.39 16.16 25.56
C ALA A 15 -13.78 16.78 24.20
N LEU A 16 -13.05 17.78 23.74
CA LEU A 16 -13.39 18.53 22.50
C LEU A 16 -12.64 18.06 21.24
N GLY A 17 -11.75 17.04 21.33
CA GLY A 17 -10.95 16.57 20.18
C GLY A 17 -11.48 15.37 19.41
N ALA A 18 -12.44 14.60 19.94
CA ALA A 18 -12.80 13.30 19.40
C ALA A 18 -13.89 13.30 18.31
N GLN A 19 -14.67 14.38 18.15
CA GLN A 19 -15.81 14.38 17.23
C GLN A 19 -15.46 14.69 15.77
N ASN A 20 -14.26 15.18 15.44
CA ASN A 20 -13.87 15.58 14.08
C ASN A 20 -12.77 14.72 13.45
N SER A 21 -12.25 13.71 14.12
CA SER A 21 -11.24 12.82 13.51
C SER A 21 -11.84 11.99 12.37
N PRO A 22 -11.21 11.93 11.20
CA PRO A 22 -11.63 11.04 10.14
C PRO A 22 -11.39 9.56 10.49
N VAL A 23 -10.50 9.25 11.43
CA VAL A 23 -10.20 7.88 11.89
C VAL A 23 -11.31 7.40 12.80
N ILE A 24 -11.98 6.31 12.40
CA ILE A 24 -13.06 5.67 13.18
C ILE A 24 -12.64 4.37 13.86
N LYS A 25 -11.59 3.73 13.37
CA LYS A 25 -11.02 2.53 13.99
C LYS A 25 -9.54 2.38 13.69
N LEU A 26 -8.80 1.90 14.68
CA LEU A 26 -7.38 1.57 14.56
C LEU A 26 -7.13 0.25 15.29
N GLN A 27 -6.55 -0.75 14.60
CA GLN A 27 -6.31 -2.09 15.12
C GLN A 27 -5.12 -2.74 14.40
N TYR A 28 -4.63 -3.88 14.87
CA TYR A 28 -3.70 -4.71 14.11
C TYR A 28 -4.46 -5.77 13.30
N LEU A 29 -3.85 -6.29 12.20
CA LEU A 29 -4.36 -7.49 11.52
C LEU A 29 -4.21 -8.74 12.39
N ALA A 30 -3.16 -8.78 13.22
CA ALA A 30 -2.94 -9.80 14.23
C ALA A 30 -2.23 -9.16 15.44
N ASP A 31 -2.76 -9.36 16.63
CA ASP A 31 -2.10 -8.88 17.86
C ASP A 31 -0.80 -9.64 18.12
N LYS A 32 -0.80 -10.95 17.80
CA LYS A 32 0.39 -11.81 17.78
C LYS A 32 0.69 -12.17 16.33
N PRO A 33 1.60 -11.46 15.66
CA PRO A 33 1.97 -11.77 14.27
C PRO A 33 2.64 -13.15 14.18
N PRO A 34 2.51 -13.83 13.03
CA PRO A 34 3.10 -15.15 12.86
C PRO A 34 4.63 -15.14 12.74
N THR A 35 5.24 -13.97 12.56
CA THR A 35 6.67 -13.79 12.30
C THR A 35 7.24 -12.63 13.07
N LEU A 36 8.56 -12.59 13.25
CA LEU A 36 9.27 -11.50 13.91
C LEU A 36 9.21 -10.20 13.10
N SER A 37 9.27 -10.32 11.78
CA SER A 37 9.19 -9.18 10.86
C SER A 37 8.00 -9.32 9.92
N SER A 38 7.23 -8.23 9.74
CA SER A 38 6.07 -8.13 8.86
C SER A 38 6.13 -6.81 8.07
N HIS A 39 5.98 -6.86 6.73
CA HIS A 39 6.14 -5.66 5.91
C HIS A 39 5.30 -5.68 4.64
N ALA A 40 5.10 -4.48 4.04
CA ALA A 40 4.51 -4.24 2.73
C ALA A 40 3.16 -4.96 2.53
N SER A 41 2.19 -4.56 3.31
CA SER A 41 0.83 -5.10 3.21
C SER A 41 0.07 -4.59 1.98
N THR A 42 -0.89 -5.39 1.56
CA THR A 42 -1.95 -5.05 0.62
C THR A 42 -3.31 -5.30 1.28
N ILE A 43 -4.33 -4.55 0.88
CA ILE A 43 -5.71 -4.72 1.37
C ILE A 43 -6.68 -4.66 0.19
N GLU A 44 -7.72 -5.50 0.22
CA GLU A 44 -8.72 -5.58 -0.83
C GLU A 44 -10.09 -5.94 -0.25
N GLU A 45 -11.17 -5.45 -0.86
CA GLU A 45 -12.53 -5.87 -0.53
C GLU A 45 -12.97 -7.01 -1.44
N THR A 46 -13.33 -8.14 -0.83
CA THR A 46 -13.88 -9.30 -1.53
C THR A 46 -15.39 -9.44 -1.29
N PRO A 47 -16.12 -10.30 -2.02
CA PRO A 47 -17.50 -10.62 -1.70
C PRO A 47 -17.70 -11.16 -0.28
N GLN A 48 -16.65 -11.72 0.34
CA GLN A 48 -16.69 -12.30 1.68
C GLN A 48 -16.15 -11.35 2.78
N GLY A 49 -15.92 -10.08 2.49
CA GLY A 49 -15.37 -9.06 3.38
C GLY A 49 -13.95 -8.64 3.04
N MET A 50 -13.30 -7.96 3.96
CA MET A 50 -11.93 -7.46 3.73
C MET A 50 -10.92 -8.60 3.75
N ALA A 51 -9.94 -8.52 2.87
CA ALA A 51 -8.77 -9.40 2.81
C ALA A 51 -7.49 -8.57 2.82
N ALA A 52 -6.45 -9.08 3.48
CA ALA A 52 -5.13 -8.45 3.50
C ALA A 52 -4.04 -9.51 3.38
N ALA A 53 -2.94 -9.13 2.74
CA ALA A 53 -1.73 -9.95 2.68
C ALA A 53 -0.49 -9.09 2.93
N TRP A 54 0.58 -9.71 3.39
CA TRP A 54 1.88 -9.07 3.64
C TRP A 54 2.99 -10.11 3.54
N PHE A 55 4.22 -9.68 3.40
CA PHE A 55 5.33 -10.59 3.56
C PHE A 55 5.88 -10.57 4.99
N GLY A 56 6.32 -11.71 5.49
CA GLY A 56 6.89 -11.82 6.82
C GLY A 56 7.72 -13.07 7.03
N GLY A 57 8.73 -12.95 7.86
CA GLY A 57 9.70 -13.97 8.23
C GLY A 57 10.56 -13.51 9.39
N THR A 58 11.77 -14.04 9.51
CA THR A 58 12.74 -13.63 10.53
C THR A 58 13.19 -12.17 10.33
N ALA A 59 13.51 -11.80 9.09
CA ALA A 59 13.88 -10.46 8.66
C ALA A 59 13.65 -10.31 7.17
N GLU A 60 13.52 -9.08 6.67
CA GLU A 60 13.47 -8.81 5.24
C GLU A 60 14.70 -9.42 4.54
N ARG A 61 14.52 -10.04 3.37
CA ARG A 61 15.52 -10.81 2.59
C ARG A 61 15.84 -12.21 3.13
N ALA A 62 15.43 -12.56 4.33
CA ALA A 62 15.65 -13.91 4.85
C ALA A 62 14.88 -14.94 4.01
N LYS A 63 15.47 -16.13 3.82
CA LYS A 63 14.88 -17.18 2.99
C LYS A 63 13.54 -17.70 3.51
N ASP A 64 13.25 -17.52 4.79
CA ASP A 64 11.99 -17.91 5.45
C ASP A 64 10.85 -16.89 5.25
N VAL A 65 11.10 -15.79 4.54
CA VAL A 65 10.06 -14.81 4.22
C VAL A 65 9.05 -15.40 3.24
N VAL A 66 7.79 -15.46 3.67
CA VAL A 66 6.65 -15.99 2.93
C VAL A 66 5.53 -14.95 2.85
N ILE A 67 4.46 -15.23 2.07
CA ILE A 67 3.27 -14.38 2.03
C ILE A 67 2.24 -14.91 3.03
N TRP A 68 1.88 -14.03 3.96
CA TRP A 68 0.81 -14.21 4.92
C TRP A 68 -0.48 -13.57 4.42
N PHE A 69 -1.60 -14.19 4.74
CA PHE A 69 -2.93 -13.75 4.34
C PHE A 69 -3.90 -13.83 5.53
N SER A 70 -4.78 -12.85 5.64
CA SER A 70 -5.86 -12.85 6.62
C SER A 70 -7.12 -12.26 6.01
N LYS A 71 -8.28 -12.68 6.51
CA LYS A 71 -9.60 -12.18 6.13
C LYS A 71 -10.32 -11.58 7.33
N LYS A 72 -11.21 -10.64 7.03
CA LYS A 72 -12.13 -10.03 7.98
C LYS A 72 -13.55 -10.15 7.43
N PRO A 73 -14.20 -11.31 7.61
CA PRO A 73 -15.54 -11.54 7.05
C PRO A 73 -16.62 -10.67 7.70
N GLN A 74 -16.45 -10.27 8.95
CA GLN A 74 -17.36 -9.41 9.71
C GLN A 74 -16.60 -8.32 10.47
N HIS A 75 -16.34 -8.52 11.77
CA HIS A 75 -15.79 -7.48 12.64
C HIS A 75 -14.32 -7.69 13.03
N GLN A 76 -13.82 -8.93 12.94
CA GLN A 76 -12.48 -9.31 13.38
C GLN A 76 -11.66 -9.96 12.27
N TRP A 77 -10.37 -9.68 12.26
CA TRP A 77 -9.41 -10.38 11.42
C TRP A 77 -9.23 -11.81 11.90
N LEU A 78 -9.27 -12.75 10.99
CA LEU A 78 -8.98 -14.16 11.27
C LEU A 78 -7.47 -14.36 11.48
N LYS A 79 -7.12 -15.48 12.10
CA LYS A 79 -5.71 -15.87 12.25
C LYS A 79 -5.02 -15.91 10.88
N PRO A 80 -3.85 -15.27 10.72
CA PRO A 80 -3.09 -15.32 9.48
C PRO A 80 -2.69 -16.73 9.08
N VAL A 81 -2.72 -17.00 7.78
CA VAL A 81 -2.27 -18.25 7.18
C VAL A 81 -1.22 -17.96 6.10
N GLU A 82 -0.24 -18.85 5.95
CA GLU A 82 0.69 -18.80 4.82
C GLU A 82 -0.04 -19.20 3.54
N VAL A 83 0.13 -18.40 2.46
CA VAL A 83 -0.54 -18.66 1.17
C VAL A 83 0.43 -18.74 0.00
N ALA A 84 1.68 -18.31 0.16
CA ALA A 84 2.70 -18.41 -0.88
C ALA A 84 4.09 -18.44 -0.27
N ARG A 85 4.97 -19.18 -0.92
CA ARG A 85 6.36 -19.42 -0.50
C ARG A 85 7.30 -19.28 -1.70
N GLY A 86 8.55 -18.93 -1.45
CA GLY A 86 9.56 -18.66 -2.47
C GLY A 86 10.28 -19.89 -3.01
N THR A 87 9.62 -21.05 -3.06
CA THR A 87 10.12 -22.27 -3.72
C THR A 87 9.35 -22.48 -5.02
N GLU A 88 10.03 -22.88 -6.09
CA GLU A 88 9.36 -23.20 -7.36
C GLU A 88 8.88 -24.64 -7.39
N ASP A 89 9.76 -25.58 -7.03
CA ASP A 89 9.46 -27.01 -6.98
C ASP A 89 10.12 -27.69 -5.77
N ALA A 90 9.71 -28.93 -5.47
CA ALA A 90 10.30 -29.72 -4.39
C ALA A 90 11.80 -29.89 -4.61
N GLY A 91 12.62 -29.44 -3.65
CA GLY A 91 14.08 -29.49 -3.72
C GLY A 91 14.74 -28.28 -4.35
N ALA A 92 13.99 -27.33 -4.93
CA ALA A 92 14.54 -26.08 -5.43
C ALA A 92 14.94 -25.15 -4.25
N PRO A 93 15.93 -24.25 -4.47
CA PRO A 93 16.27 -23.25 -3.46
C PRO A 93 15.07 -22.41 -3.06
N GLN A 94 14.93 -22.13 -1.76
CA GLN A 94 13.94 -21.17 -1.28
C GLN A 94 14.53 -19.75 -1.31
N TYR A 95 13.76 -18.82 -1.86
CA TYR A 95 14.04 -17.40 -1.86
C TYR A 95 13.01 -16.65 -1.02
N ALA A 96 13.31 -15.40 -0.68
CA ALA A 96 12.35 -14.52 -0.03
C ALA A 96 11.18 -14.21 -0.95
N CYS A 97 9.98 -14.12 -0.36
CA CYS A 97 8.80 -13.52 -0.99
C CYS A 97 8.73 -12.03 -0.68
N TRP A 98 8.17 -11.23 -1.61
CA TRP A 98 8.11 -9.77 -1.52
C TRP A 98 6.79 -9.21 -2.02
N ASN A 99 6.41 -8.06 -1.48
CA ASN A 99 5.37 -7.16 -1.98
C ASN A 99 4.14 -7.89 -2.56
N PRO A 100 3.32 -8.54 -1.76
CA PRO A 100 2.05 -9.09 -2.23
C PRO A 100 1.12 -7.96 -2.69
N VAL A 101 0.35 -8.22 -3.73
CA VAL A 101 -0.73 -7.37 -4.21
C VAL A 101 -1.96 -8.21 -4.42
N LEU A 102 -3.00 -7.94 -3.65
CA LEU A 102 -4.33 -8.51 -3.85
C LEU A 102 -5.11 -7.67 -4.86
N TRP A 103 -5.85 -8.33 -5.71
CA TRP A 103 -6.81 -7.71 -6.60
C TRP A 103 -8.04 -8.58 -6.78
N GLN A 104 -9.21 -8.06 -6.44
CA GLN A 104 -10.49 -8.72 -6.63
C GLN A 104 -11.02 -8.42 -8.02
N GLN A 105 -11.02 -9.42 -8.90
CA GLN A 105 -11.65 -9.28 -10.21
C GLN A 105 -13.16 -9.09 -10.04
N PRO A 106 -13.76 -8.07 -10.66
CA PRO A 106 -15.22 -7.88 -10.65
C PRO A 106 -15.93 -9.14 -11.16
N GLY A 107 -16.79 -9.73 -10.32
CA GLY A 107 -17.52 -10.96 -10.64
C GLY A 107 -16.65 -12.23 -10.79
N GLY A 108 -15.38 -12.17 -10.43
CA GLY A 108 -14.42 -13.27 -10.63
C GLY A 108 -13.56 -13.58 -9.41
N SER A 109 -12.38 -14.12 -9.67
CA SER A 109 -11.43 -14.60 -8.66
C SER A 109 -10.75 -13.46 -7.88
N LEU A 110 -10.30 -13.79 -6.67
CA LEU A 110 -9.31 -13.00 -5.95
C LEU A 110 -7.91 -13.42 -6.43
N TRP A 111 -7.17 -12.47 -6.96
CA TRP A 111 -5.81 -12.67 -7.47
C TRP A 111 -4.79 -12.20 -6.45
N LEU A 112 -3.69 -12.96 -6.30
CA LEU A 112 -2.52 -12.60 -5.52
C LEU A 112 -1.30 -12.57 -6.44
N PHE A 113 -0.77 -11.37 -6.65
CA PHE A 113 0.53 -11.15 -7.27
C PHE A 113 1.58 -10.98 -6.16
N TYR A 114 2.77 -11.53 -6.36
CA TYR A 114 3.90 -11.34 -5.44
C TYR A 114 5.22 -11.56 -6.17
N LYS A 115 6.33 -11.25 -5.54
CA LYS A 115 7.66 -11.42 -6.12
C LYS A 115 8.42 -12.45 -5.31
N VAL A 116 9.32 -13.15 -5.98
CA VAL A 116 10.22 -14.14 -5.39
C VAL A 116 11.63 -13.84 -5.88
N GLY A 117 12.60 -13.89 -5.01
CA GLY A 117 14.00 -13.68 -5.39
C GLY A 117 14.86 -13.26 -4.21
N PRO A 118 16.18 -13.24 -4.38
CA PRO A 118 17.11 -12.87 -3.30
C PRO A 118 17.02 -11.38 -2.94
N SER A 119 16.65 -10.51 -3.91
CA SER A 119 16.59 -9.06 -3.74
C SER A 119 15.70 -8.40 -4.80
N PRO A 120 15.28 -7.13 -4.62
CA PRO A 120 14.44 -6.40 -5.58
C PRO A 120 15.06 -6.16 -6.96
N ASP A 121 16.39 -6.24 -7.08
CA ASP A 121 17.11 -6.11 -8.34
C ASP A 121 17.15 -7.41 -9.16
N THR A 122 16.81 -8.56 -8.54
CA THR A 122 16.90 -9.88 -9.18
C THR A 122 15.65 -10.73 -9.01
N TRP A 123 14.58 -10.19 -8.46
CA TRP A 123 13.32 -10.91 -8.26
C TRP A 123 12.53 -11.12 -9.57
N TRP A 124 11.57 -12.01 -9.53
CA TRP A 124 10.60 -12.26 -10.61
C TRP A 124 9.17 -12.25 -10.08
N GLY A 125 8.22 -11.97 -10.96
CA GLY A 125 6.80 -11.94 -10.65
C GLY A 125 6.20 -13.35 -10.59
N ARG A 126 5.26 -13.53 -9.66
CA ARG A 126 4.40 -14.71 -9.56
C ARG A 126 2.95 -14.30 -9.36
N VAL A 127 2.04 -15.18 -9.77
CA VAL A 127 0.60 -14.98 -9.61
C VAL A 127 -0.10 -16.29 -9.28
N GLN A 128 -1.15 -16.20 -8.45
CA GLN A 128 -2.09 -17.28 -8.15
C GLN A 128 -3.48 -16.68 -7.91
N GLU A 129 -4.51 -17.51 -8.00
CA GLU A 129 -5.89 -17.11 -7.83
C GLU A 129 -6.62 -17.94 -6.80
N SER A 130 -7.69 -17.37 -6.26
CA SER A 130 -8.64 -18.03 -5.37
C SER A 130 -10.07 -17.74 -5.84
N GLN A 131 -10.85 -18.78 -6.03
CA GLN A 131 -12.27 -18.70 -6.41
C GLN A 131 -13.20 -18.66 -5.19
N ASP A 132 -12.68 -18.88 -4.00
CA ASP A 132 -13.43 -19.01 -2.74
C ASP A 132 -13.07 -17.92 -1.70
N GLY A 133 -12.55 -16.77 -2.19
CA GLY A 133 -12.20 -15.63 -1.37
C GLY A 133 -11.01 -15.88 -0.45
N GLY A 134 -10.02 -16.64 -0.91
CA GLY A 134 -8.76 -16.88 -0.22
C GLY A 134 -8.78 -18.05 0.77
N ARG A 135 -9.75 -18.98 0.68
CA ARG A 135 -9.69 -20.24 1.44
C ARG A 135 -8.71 -21.22 0.82
N THR A 136 -8.79 -21.36 -0.50
CA THR A 136 -7.89 -22.16 -1.29
C THR A 136 -7.30 -21.33 -2.43
N TRP A 137 -6.10 -21.71 -2.87
CA TRP A 137 -5.36 -21.02 -3.90
C TRP A 137 -4.91 -21.99 -4.98
N SER A 138 -4.93 -21.57 -6.22
CA SER A 138 -4.35 -22.32 -7.33
C SER A 138 -2.85 -22.52 -7.13
N LYS A 139 -2.24 -23.45 -7.88
CA LYS A 139 -0.77 -23.52 -7.99
C LYS A 139 -0.27 -22.16 -8.52
N SER A 140 0.71 -21.58 -7.82
CA SER A 140 1.35 -20.37 -8.24
C SER A 140 2.14 -20.59 -9.54
N ARG A 141 2.12 -19.63 -10.44
CA ARG A 141 2.90 -19.62 -11.67
C ARG A 141 3.77 -18.36 -11.78
N ARG A 142 4.92 -18.51 -12.40
CA ARG A 142 5.82 -17.40 -12.72
C ARG A 142 5.21 -16.56 -13.87
N LEU A 143 5.35 -15.25 -13.79
CA LEU A 143 5.07 -14.36 -14.92
C LEU A 143 6.16 -14.50 -15.99
N PRO A 144 5.90 -14.14 -17.25
CA PRO A 144 6.91 -14.15 -18.30
C PRO A 144 8.16 -13.38 -17.91
N ASP A 145 9.30 -13.76 -18.44
CA ASP A 145 10.57 -13.10 -18.14
C ASP A 145 10.52 -11.60 -18.45
N GLY A 146 11.09 -10.82 -17.53
CA GLY A 146 11.05 -9.35 -17.62
C GLY A 146 9.74 -8.72 -17.16
N GLN A 147 8.78 -9.51 -16.68
CA GLN A 147 7.52 -9.02 -16.10
C GLN A 147 7.47 -9.33 -14.61
N VAL A 148 7.03 -8.37 -13.82
CA VAL A 148 6.84 -8.53 -12.37
C VAL A 148 5.40 -8.27 -11.91
N GLY A 149 4.54 -7.85 -12.84
CA GLY A 149 3.16 -7.47 -12.55
C GLY A 149 3.07 -6.20 -11.69
N PRO A 150 1.98 -6.01 -10.95
CA PRO A 150 1.87 -4.88 -10.03
C PRO A 150 2.95 -5.02 -8.95
N VAL A 151 3.95 -4.11 -8.98
CA VAL A 151 5.16 -4.29 -8.14
C VAL A 151 4.86 -4.14 -6.65
N ARG A 152 3.86 -3.32 -6.29
CA ARG A 152 3.49 -3.06 -4.89
C ARG A 152 2.05 -2.58 -4.70
N ASN A 153 1.59 -1.63 -5.51
CA ASN A 153 0.27 -1.03 -5.37
C ASN A 153 -0.75 -1.76 -6.25
N LYS A 154 -2.03 -1.64 -5.90
CA LYS A 154 -3.10 -2.28 -6.65
C LYS A 154 -3.15 -1.80 -8.10
N PRO A 155 -3.33 -2.72 -9.05
CA PRO A 155 -3.58 -2.36 -10.44
C PRO A 155 -4.96 -1.73 -10.60
N VAL A 156 -5.18 -1.05 -11.72
CA VAL A 156 -6.48 -0.51 -12.11
C VAL A 156 -7.04 -1.28 -13.30
N LEU A 157 -8.34 -1.58 -13.25
CA LEU A 157 -9.05 -2.20 -14.35
C LEU A 157 -9.56 -1.10 -15.28
N LEU A 158 -9.12 -1.12 -16.54
CA LEU A 158 -9.57 -0.21 -17.57
C LEU A 158 -10.90 -0.69 -18.18
N ALA A 159 -11.61 0.21 -18.88
CA ALA A 159 -12.93 -0.06 -19.46
C ALA A 159 -12.92 -1.21 -20.48
N ASP A 160 -11.81 -1.43 -21.16
CA ASP A 160 -11.64 -2.52 -22.13
C ASP A 160 -11.30 -3.89 -21.48
N GLY A 161 -11.30 -3.96 -20.15
CA GLY A 161 -10.94 -5.15 -19.37
C GLY A 161 -9.44 -5.37 -19.19
N THR A 162 -8.60 -4.44 -19.62
CA THR A 162 -7.15 -4.48 -19.37
C THR A 162 -6.85 -4.10 -17.91
N LEU A 163 -6.02 -4.89 -17.25
CA LEU A 163 -5.47 -4.59 -15.95
C LEU A 163 -4.14 -3.84 -16.12
N LEU A 164 -4.12 -2.55 -15.81
CA LEU A 164 -2.94 -1.70 -15.85
C LEU A 164 -2.25 -1.73 -14.47
N CYS A 165 -0.99 -2.13 -14.47
CA CYS A 165 -0.16 -2.32 -13.28
C CYS A 165 0.93 -1.27 -13.25
N GLY A 166 1.03 -0.56 -12.13
CA GLY A 166 2.23 0.21 -11.84
C GLY A 166 3.38 -0.71 -11.48
N SER A 167 4.49 -0.62 -12.21
CA SER A 167 5.63 -1.50 -12.06
C SER A 167 6.96 -0.74 -12.03
N SER A 168 8.03 -1.41 -11.62
CA SER A 168 9.38 -0.85 -11.62
C SER A 168 10.43 -1.95 -11.52
N SER A 169 11.65 -1.65 -11.97
CA SER A 169 12.83 -2.48 -11.76
C SER A 169 13.93 -1.71 -11.01
N GLU A 170 14.82 -2.44 -10.34
CA GLU A 170 15.88 -1.85 -9.53
C GLU A 170 17.29 -2.28 -9.99
N ASP A 171 17.41 -3.14 -10.99
CA ASP A 171 18.63 -3.76 -11.53
C ASP A 171 19.57 -2.76 -12.22
N ALA A 172 19.04 -1.76 -12.93
CA ALA A 172 19.80 -0.73 -13.61
C ALA A 172 19.50 0.68 -13.04
N GLY A 173 19.46 0.78 -11.71
CA GLY A 173 18.92 1.94 -11.01
C GLY A 173 17.39 1.84 -10.92
N TRP A 174 16.75 2.80 -10.29
CA TRP A 174 15.32 2.79 -10.12
C TRP A 174 14.60 3.22 -11.40
N ARG A 175 13.99 2.26 -12.09
CA ARG A 175 13.31 2.44 -13.36
C ARG A 175 11.83 2.17 -13.23
N LEU A 176 11.05 3.20 -13.50
CA LEU A 176 9.60 3.16 -13.54
C LEU A 176 9.14 2.64 -14.90
N HIS A 177 8.15 1.77 -14.93
CA HIS A 177 7.45 1.34 -16.13
C HIS A 177 6.01 0.91 -15.77
N MET A 178 5.17 0.75 -16.77
CA MET A 178 3.85 0.16 -16.62
C MET A 178 3.82 -1.19 -17.29
N GLU A 179 3.09 -2.11 -16.68
CA GLU A 179 2.78 -3.41 -17.24
C GLU A 179 1.27 -3.57 -17.39
N TRP A 180 0.81 -4.33 -18.37
CA TRP A 180 -0.61 -4.61 -18.49
C TRP A 180 -0.86 -6.01 -19.05
N SER A 181 -2.01 -6.55 -18.67
CA SER A 181 -2.48 -7.88 -19.05
C SER A 181 -3.99 -7.96 -18.90
N LYS A 182 -4.59 -9.05 -19.40
CA LYS A 182 -5.98 -9.44 -19.11
C LYS A 182 -6.01 -10.79 -18.43
N PRO A 183 -7.00 -11.08 -17.56
CA PRO A 183 -7.19 -12.43 -17.05
C PRO A 183 -7.25 -13.46 -18.17
N PRO A 184 -6.64 -14.64 -18.04
CA PRO A 184 -5.97 -15.19 -16.86
C PRO A 184 -4.50 -14.79 -16.71
N PHE A 185 -4.03 -13.67 -17.26
CA PHE A 185 -2.69 -13.11 -17.09
C PHE A 185 -1.58 -14.01 -17.68
N THR A 186 -1.80 -14.52 -18.86
CA THR A 186 -0.82 -15.34 -19.60
C THR A 186 0.01 -14.49 -20.57
N GLU A 187 -0.61 -13.45 -21.12
CA GLU A 187 0.05 -12.50 -22.02
C GLU A 187 0.27 -11.18 -21.30
N TRP A 188 1.49 -10.68 -21.37
CA TRP A 188 1.90 -9.46 -20.69
C TRP A 188 2.59 -8.50 -21.67
N HIS A 189 2.35 -7.23 -21.42
CA HIS A 189 2.97 -6.13 -22.14
C HIS A 189 3.56 -5.15 -21.14
N ARG A 190 4.51 -4.33 -21.57
CA ARG A 190 5.08 -3.27 -20.76
C ARG A 190 5.54 -2.08 -21.59
N THR A 191 5.62 -0.91 -20.98
CA THR A 191 6.31 0.25 -21.54
C THR A 191 7.82 0.05 -21.45
N GLY A 192 8.59 0.86 -22.16
CA GLY A 192 9.98 1.15 -21.78
C GLY A 192 10.06 1.83 -20.41
N ALA A 193 11.27 2.14 -19.98
CA ALA A 193 11.48 2.93 -18.77
C ALA A 193 10.90 4.36 -18.95
N LEU A 194 10.13 4.83 -17.96
CA LEU A 194 9.44 6.13 -17.98
C LEU A 194 10.26 7.24 -17.30
N ASN A 195 11.42 6.90 -16.77
CA ASN A 195 12.37 7.84 -16.18
C ASN A 195 13.80 7.43 -16.54
N THR A 196 14.72 8.39 -16.47
CA THR A 196 16.16 8.15 -16.55
C THR A 196 16.75 8.18 -15.15
N ALA A 197 17.76 7.31 -14.85
CA ALA A 197 18.31 7.19 -13.49
C ALA A 197 19.07 8.43 -13.02
N ASP A 198 19.61 9.20 -13.94
CA ASP A 198 20.30 10.45 -13.69
C ASP A 198 19.35 11.60 -13.31
N GLN A 199 18.09 11.58 -13.80
CA GLN A 199 17.09 12.58 -13.49
C GLN A 199 16.24 12.21 -12.26
N TRP A 200 15.77 10.95 -12.22
CA TRP A 200 14.84 10.49 -11.22
C TRP A 200 15.10 9.05 -10.80
N GLY A 201 15.38 8.81 -9.53
CA GLY A 201 15.25 7.48 -8.96
C GLY A 201 13.81 7.25 -8.50
N ALA A 202 12.97 6.61 -9.32
CA ALA A 202 11.54 6.43 -9.06
C ALA A 202 11.09 4.97 -9.19
N ILE A 203 10.26 4.50 -8.23
CA ILE A 203 9.70 3.14 -8.20
C ILE A 203 8.31 3.10 -7.58
N GLN A 204 7.67 1.94 -7.69
CA GLN A 204 6.45 1.56 -6.96
C GLN A 204 5.30 2.54 -7.19
N PRO A 205 4.88 2.77 -8.44
CA PRO A 205 3.80 3.69 -8.76
C PRO A 205 2.46 3.22 -8.21
N THR A 206 1.63 4.15 -7.75
CA THR A 206 0.19 3.97 -7.60
C THR A 206 -0.52 4.65 -8.75
N VAL A 207 -1.62 4.06 -9.24
CA VAL A 207 -2.30 4.50 -10.45
C VAL A 207 -3.73 4.92 -10.13
N LEU A 208 -4.14 6.07 -10.62
CA LEU A 208 -5.48 6.65 -10.46
C LEU A 208 -6.10 6.90 -11.84
N VAL A 209 -7.33 6.44 -12.04
CA VAL A 209 -8.11 6.75 -13.25
C VAL A 209 -9.01 7.95 -12.94
N TRP A 210 -8.92 8.99 -13.77
CA TRP A 210 -9.71 10.22 -13.70
C TRP A 210 -10.75 10.24 -14.80
N ASP A 211 -11.65 11.21 -14.76
CA ASP A 211 -12.66 11.37 -15.79
C ASP A 211 -12.02 11.61 -17.18
N GLY A 212 -12.68 11.12 -18.24
CA GLY A 212 -12.18 11.25 -19.61
C GLY A 212 -10.94 10.40 -19.90
N ASP A 213 -10.83 9.22 -19.26
CA ASP A 213 -9.74 8.25 -19.47
C ASP A 213 -8.33 8.79 -19.15
N ARG A 214 -8.24 9.90 -18.43
CA ARG A 214 -6.97 10.40 -17.94
C ARG A 214 -6.46 9.51 -16.79
N ILE A 215 -5.23 9.07 -16.89
CA ILE A 215 -4.59 8.23 -15.88
C ILE A 215 -3.44 9.00 -15.28
N GLN A 216 -3.41 9.08 -13.96
CA GLN A 216 -2.32 9.63 -13.16
C GLN A 216 -1.55 8.49 -12.50
N SER A 217 -0.25 8.62 -12.47
CA SER A 217 0.58 7.80 -11.59
C SER A 217 1.36 8.68 -10.63
N LEU A 218 1.30 8.34 -9.35
CA LEU A 218 2.11 8.93 -8.29
C LEU A 218 3.20 7.93 -7.90
N VAL A 219 4.41 8.42 -7.70
CA VAL A 219 5.58 7.56 -7.51
C VAL A 219 6.42 8.00 -6.32
N ARG A 220 6.96 7.02 -5.62
CA ARG A 220 8.02 7.17 -4.63
C ARG A 220 9.33 7.53 -5.34
N THR A 221 10.06 8.54 -4.83
CA THR A 221 11.33 8.96 -5.44
C THR A 221 12.47 9.05 -4.42
N ARG A 222 13.71 9.05 -4.92
CA ARG A 222 14.90 9.38 -4.12
C ARG A 222 15.07 10.89 -3.87
N GLN A 223 14.26 11.73 -4.54
CA GLN A 223 14.33 13.18 -4.50
C GLN A 223 13.58 13.80 -3.31
N LYS A 224 13.17 12.98 -2.31
CA LYS A 224 12.48 13.40 -1.08
C LYS A 224 11.12 14.06 -1.32
N VAL A 225 10.52 13.83 -2.49
CA VAL A 225 9.17 14.26 -2.88
C VAL A 225 8.47 13.14 -3.61
N ILE A 226 7.15 13.20 -3.69
CA ILE A 226 6.35 12.36 -4.57
C ILE A 226 6.48 12.92 -5.99
N GLY A 227 6.74 12.05 -6.96
CA GLY A 227 6.68 12.39 -8.38
C GLY A 227 5.32 12.04 -8.96
N GLU A 228 4.93 12.71 -10.06
CA GLU A 228 3.72 12.41 -10.81
C GLU A 228 3.94 12.48 -12.31
N HIS A 229 3.17 11.72 -13.05
CA HIS A 229 3.03 11.81 -14.50
C HIS A 229 1.64 11.35 -14.95
N TRP A 230 1.29 11.67 -16.20
CA TRP A 230 -0.04 11.47 -16.72
C TRP A 230 -0.04 10.74 -18.07
N SER A 231 -1.10 9.99 -18.32
CA SER A 231 -1.40 9.34 -19.60
C SER A 231 -2.81 9.71 -20.05
N SER A 232 -3.00 9.79 -21.37
CA SER A 232 -4.30 9.98 -22.02
C SER A 232 -4.61 8.90 -23.06
N ASP A 233 -3.84 7.82 -23.09
CA ASP A 233 -3.93 6.72 -24.05
C ASP A 233 -3.94 5.36 -23.36
N GLN A 234 -4.69 5.26 -22.25
CA GLN A 234 -4.84 4.04 -21.46
C GLN A 234 -3.51 3.50 -20.91
N GLY A 235 -2.58 4.42 -20.55
CA GLY A 235 -1.30 4.05 -19.92
C GLY A 235 -0.22 3.56 -20.88
N ARG A 236 -0.35 3.81 -22.19
CA ARG A 236 0.65 3.40 -23.18
C ARG A 236 1.81 4.38 -23.28
N THR A 237 1.49 5.67 -23.22
CA THR A 237 2.49 6.75 -23.16
C THR A 237 2.22 7.66 -21.96
N TRP A 238 3.26 8.32 -21.48
CA TRP A 238 3.23 9.13 -20.26
C TRP A 238 3.96 10.44 -20.45
N THR A 239 3.44 11.49 -19.83
CA THR A 239 4.15 12.78 -19.75
C THR A 239 5.48 12.61 -18.98
N PRO A 240 6.43 13.52 -19.11
CA PRO A 240 7.62 13.55 -18.26
C PRO A 240 7.23 13.56 -16.78
N LEU A 241 8.04 12.87 -15.95
CA LEU A 241 7.87 12.85 -14.50
C LEU A 241 8.18 14.24 -13.91
N VAL A 242 7.25 14.77 -13.11
CA VAL A 242 7.39 16.07 -12.42
C VAL A 242 7.20 15.93 -10.92
N LYS A 243 7.67 16.91 -10.15
CA LYS A 243 7.49 16.97 -8.68
C LYS A 243 6.07 17.38 -8.32
N THR A 244 5.49 16.74 -7.32
CA THR A 244 4.34 17.29 -6.58
C THR A 244 4.82 18.22 -5.46
N SER A 245 3.88 18.84 -4.76
CA SER A 245 4.16 19.61 -3.54
C SER A 245 4.38 18.74 -2.30
N LEU A 246 4.15 17.42 -2.39
CA LEU A 246 4.15 16.52 -1.25
C LEU A 246 5.55 15.97 -0.97
N PRO A 247 6.10 16.16 0.25
CA PRO A 247 7.34 15.52 0.67
C PRO A 247 7.16 14.01 0.79
N ASN A 248 8.26 13.26 0.66
CA ASN A 248 8.29 11.82 0.93
C ASN A 248 9.72 11.36 1.25
N PRO A 249 9.96 10.63 2.33
CA PRO A 249 11.30 10.19 2.75
C PRO A 249 11.77 8.94 1.98
N ASN A 250 11.49 8.87 0.68
CA ASN A 250 11.75 7.67 -0.10
C ASN A 250 11.02 6.45 0.49
N SER A 251 9.72 6.59 0.72
CA SER A 251 8.84 5.54 1.27
C SER A 251 7.71 5.20 0.31
N GLY A 252 7.22 3.96 0.39
CA GLY A 252 6.05 3.53 -0.37
C GLY A 252 4.82 4.39 -0.08
N ILE A 253 4.01 4.60 -1.10
CA ILE A 253 2.75 5.34 -1.07
C ILE A 253 1.63 4.48 -1.65
N ASP A 254 0.38 4.79 -1.38
CA ASP A 254 -0.76 4.26 -2.13
C ASP A 254 -1.91 5.27 -2.17
N ALA A 255 -2.71 5.23 -3.24
CA ALA A 255 -3.81 6.15 -3.44
C ALA A 255 -5.06 5.46 -3.98
N VAL A 256 -6.21 6.09 -3.77
CA VAL A 256 -7.50 5.62 -4.27
C VAL A 256 -8.37 6.77 -4.75
N ARG A 257 -9.09 6.57 -5.86
CA ARG A 257 -10.20 7.45 -6.25
C ARG A 257 -11.39 7.18 -5.37
N LEU A 258 -11.88 8.21 -4.67
CA LEU A 258 -13.08 8.12 -3.87
C LEU A 258 -14.33 8.23 -4.76
N ARG A 259 -15.43 7.67 -4.31
CA ARG A 259 -16.72 7.75 -5.04
C ARG A 259 -17.29 9.16 -5.17
N ASP A 260 -16.85 10.07 -4.32
CA ASP A 260 -17.22 11.49 -4.37
C ASP A 260 -16.41 12.30 -5.38
N GLY A 261 -15.54 11.62 -6.15
CA GLY A 261 -14.71 12.25 -7.18
C GLY A 261 -13.36 12.75 -6.72
N ARG A 262 -13.09 12.79 -5.41
CA ARG A 262 -11.77 13.14 -4.86
C ARG A 262 -10.79 11.96 -5.00
N ALA A 263 -9.51 12.22 -4.85
CA ALA A 263 -8.50 11.18 -4.64
C ALA A 263 -7.89 11.32 -3.26
N LEU A 264 -7.67 10.20 -2.59
CA LEU A 264 -7.02 10.10 -1.27
C LEU A 264 -5.68 9.39 -1.44
N LEU A 265 -4.63 10.00 -0.91
CA LEU A 265 -3.28 9.45 -0.85
C LEU A 265 -2.90 9.16 0.59
N VAL A 266 -2.28 8.01 0.82
CA VAL A 266 -1.66 7.63 2.09
C VAL A 266 -0.15 7.61 1.89
N TYR A 267 0.59 8.34 2.73
CA TYR A 267 2.01 8.56 2.53
C TYR A 267 2.73 8.96 3.83
N ASN A 268 4.05 9.05 3.79
CA ASN A 268 4.84 9.66 4.85
C ASN A 268 5.05 11.15 4.53
N PRO A 269 4.49 12.08 5.33
CA PRO A 269 4.50 13.52 5.04
C PRO A 269 5.78 14.26 5.43
N LEU A 270 6.86 13.53 5.74
CA LEU A 270 8.17 14.06 6.08
C LEU A 270 9.18 13.75 4.98
N ALA A 271 10.17 14.59 4.77
CA ALA A 271 11.20 14.36 3.75
C ALA A 271 12.31 13.39 4.22
N GLU A 272 12.52 13.24 5.54
CA GLU A 272 13.72 12.59 6.08
C GLU A 272 13.47 11.23 6.74
N ASN A 273 12.29 10.98 7.30
CA ASN A 273 12.03 9.75 8.04
C ASN A 273 10.59 9.24 7.87
N ARG A 274 10.34 8.02 8.35
CA ARG A 274 9.06 7.31 8.23
C ARG A 274 8.30 7.24 9.56
N SER A 275 8.49 8.21 10.44
CA SER A 275 7.87 8.22 11.78
C SER A 275 6.41 8.69 11.78
N VAL A 276 5.93 9.26 10.68
CA VAL A 276 4.54 9.70 10.53
C VAL A 276 3.94 9.06 9.28
N ILE A 277 2.71 8.59 9.40
CA ILE A 277 1.87 8.18 8.27
C ILE A 277 0.64 9.10 8.21
N GLY A 278 0.37 9.69 7.06
CA GLY A 278 -0.67 10.70 6.90
C GLY A 278 -1.49 10.56 5.65
N LEU A 279 -2.49 11.42 5.53
CA LEU A 279 -3.44 11.51 4.44
C LEU A 279 -3.27 12.83 3.69
N ALA A 280 -3.28 12.76 2.36
CA ALA A 280 -3.50 13.93 1.51
C ALA A 280 -4.69 13.69 0.59
N ILE A 281 -5.36 14.78 0.19
CA ILE A 281 -6.54 14.74 -0.66
C ILE A 281 -6.42 15.74 -1.80
N THR A 282 -7.08 15.43 -2.92
CA THR A 282 -7.20 16.35 -4.06
C THR A 282 -8.50 16.09 -4.81
N SER A 283 -9.05 17.11 -5.45
CA SER A 283 -10.19 17.01 -6.37
C SER A 283 -9.78 17.05 -7.85
N ASP A 284 -8.56 17.49 -8.15
CA ASP A 284 -8.06 17.74 -9.52
C ASP A 284 -6.84 16.88 -9.91
N GLY A 285 -6.29 16.12 -8.94
CA GLY A 285 -5.07 15.33 -9.09
C GLY A 285 -3.76 16.14 -9.04
N LYS A 286 -3.84 17.48 -8.90
CA LYS A 286 -2.69 18.37 -8.92
C LYS A 286 -2.50 19.11 -7.60
N SER A 287 -3.60 19.62 -7.06
CA SER A 287 -3.62 20.42 -5.83
C SER A 287 -3.80 19.49 -4.61
N TRP A 288 -2.73 18.86 -4.20
CA TRP A 288 -2.74 17.95 -3.05
C TRP A 288 -2.64 18.74 -1.73
N LYS A 289 -3.52 18.44 -0.79
CA LYS A 289 -3.56 19.01 0.56
C LYS A 289 -3.39 17.91 1.59
N HIS A 290 -2.40 18.03 2.47
CA HIS A 290 -2.30 17.20 3.68
C HIS A 290 -3.47 17.51 4.62
N VAL A 291 -4.18 16.49 5.10
CA VAL A 291 -5.43 16.68 5.86
C VAL A 291 -5.43 16.03 7.23
N ALA A 292 -4.61 15.01 7.46
CA ALA A 292 -4.52 14.36 8.75
C ALA A 292 -3.27 13.48 8.86
N ASP A 293 -2.72 13.37 10.06
CA ASP A 293 -1.84 12.29 10.46
C ASP A 293 -2.69 11.13 11.01
N LEU A 294 -2.45 9.93 10.52
CA LEU A 294 -3.10 8.71 11.01
C LEU A 294 -2.43 8.20 12.30
N GLU A 295 -1.11 8.21 12.31
CA GLU A 295 -0.28 7.79 13.44
C GLU A 295 1.09 8.44 13.35
N SER A 296 1.68 8.74 14.52
CA SER A 296 3.05 9.22 14.65
C SER A 296 3.77 8.43 15.74
N THR A 297 5.02 8.08 15.49
CA THR A 297 5.94 7.52 16.47
C THR A 297 6.96 8.55 16.98
N GLN A 298 6.87 9.79 16.51
CA GLN A 298 7.71 10.89 17.01
C GLN A 298 7.41 11.15 18.49
N GLU A 299 8.46 11.25 19.31
CA GLU A 299 8.34 11.74 20.67
C GLU A 299 8.26 13.27 20.65
N PRO A 300 7.30 13.90 21.37
CA PRO A 300 7.21 15.35 21.46
C PRO A 300 8.57 15.95 21.90
N GLY A 301 9.10 16.87 21.11
CA GLY A 301 10.36 17.56 21.40
C GLY A 301 11.65 16.84 21.00
N LYS A 302 11.56 15.61 20.44
CA LYS A 302 12.70 14.87 19.89
C LYS A 302 12.52 14.66 18.41
N ALA A 303 13.04 15.57 17.60
CA ALA A 303 13.22 15.37 16.19
C ALA A 303 14.51 14.54 15.98
N ASP A 304 14.50 13.24 16.28
CA ASP A 304 15.62 12.37 15.92
C ASP A 304 15.48 11.95 14.47
N LEU A 305 16.18 12.66 13.61
CA LEU A 305 16.21 12.41 12.17
C LEU A 305 17.15 11.25 11.79
N ALA A 306 18.02 10.80 12.70
CA ALA A 306 19.06 9.81 12.42
C ALA A 306 18.63 8.37 12.76
N HIS A 307 17.73 8.19 13.72
CA HIS A 307 17.18 6.89 14.10
C HIS A 307 15.71 6.81 13.70
N ASN A 308 15.31 5.70 13.09
CA ASN A 308 13.91 5.41 12.74
C ASN A 308 13.35 4.31 13.67
N PRO A 309 13.29 4.54 15.00
CA PRO A 309 12.86 3.53 15.97
C PRO A 309 11.38 3.21 15.86
N GLY A 310 10.68 3.89 14.97
CA GLY A 310 9.24 3.82 14.85
C GLY A 310 8.73 3.87 13.42
N GLU A 311 9.36 3.14 12.48
CA GLU A 311 8.92 3.12 11.08
C GLU A 311 7.43 2.81 10.94
N LEU A 312 6.69 3.75 10.32
CA LEU A 312 5.34 3.61 9.81
C LEU A 312 5.43 3.76 8.30
N SER A 313 5.16 2.72 7.52
CA SER A 313 5.47 2.78 6.10
C SER A 313 4.66 1.80 5.26
N TYR A 314 4.80 1.91 3.94
CA TYR A 314 4.21 1.01 2.96
C TYR A 314 2.70 0.86 3.14
N PRO A 315 1.94 1.97 3.07
CA PRO A 315 0.49 1.92 3.15
C PRO A 315 -0.12 1.22 1.93
N ALA A 316 -1.28 0.60 2.13
CA ALA A 316 -2.19 0.17 1.08
C ALA A 316 -3.59 0.70 1.44
N VAL A 317 -4.37 1.12 0.44
CA VAL A 317 -5.66 1.77 0.65
C VAL A 317 -6.73 1.27 -0.32
N VAL A 318 -7.96 1.10 0.17
CA VAL A 318 -9.15 0.82 -0.62
C VAL A 318 -10.36 1.52 -0.03
N GLN A 319 -11.27 2.01 -0.86
CA GLN A 319 -12.59 2.42 -0.41
C GLN A 319 -13.56 1.25 -0.56
N ALA A 320 -14.08 0.76 0.57
CA ALA A 320 -15.02 -0.36 0.61
C ALA A 320 -16.44 0.04 0.17
N ARG A 321 -17.30 -0.96 -0.08
CA ARG A 321 -18.69 -0.75 -0.54
C ARG A 321 -19.54 0.06 0.43
N ASP A 322 -19.24 0.02 1.72
CA ASP A 322 -19.87 0.83 2.75
C ASP A 322 -19.45 2.33 2.72
N GLY A 323 -18.59 2.70 1.79
CA GLY A 323 -18.07 4.06 1.63
C GLY A 323 -16.87 4.39 2.52
N LYS A 324 -16.52 3.55 3.49
CA LYS A 324 -15.36 3.77 4.34
C LYS A 324 -14.06 3.43 3.61
N VAL A 325 -13.00 4.08 4.02
CA VAL A 325 -11.66 3.83 3.49
C VAL A 325 -10.90 2.95 4.47
N HIS A 326 -10.41 1.83 3.97
CA HIS A 326 -9.60 0.89 4.72
C HIS A 326 -8.14 1.04 4.30
N ILE A 327 -7.26 1.20 5.29
CA ILE A 327 -5.84 1.45 5.11
C ILE A 327 -5.07 0.42 5.92
N THR A 328 -4.06 -0.22 5.32
CA THR A 328 -3.08 -1.00 6.07
C THR A 328 -1.69 -0.42 5.88
N TYR A 329 -0.81 -0.56 6.85
CA TYR A 329 0.59 -0.16 6.76
C TYR A 329 1.46 -0.95 7.73
N THR A 330 2.74 -0.98 7.44
CA THR A 330 3.77 -1.55 8.31
C THR A 330 3.93 -0.71 9.56
N TRP A 331 3.84 -1.35 10.72
CA TRP A 331 4.07 -0.76 12.02
C TRP A 331 5.35 -1.33 12.62
N LYS A 332 6.40 -0.51 12.69
CA LYS A 332 7.72 -0.83 13.27
C LYS A 332 8.39 -2.09 12.70
N ARG A 333 8.03 -2.50 11.49
CA ARG A 333 8.45 -3.77 10.89
C ARG A 333 8.00 -5.04 11.65
N GLU A 334 7.25 -4.90 12.72
CA GLU A 334 6.78 -5.99 13.56
C GLU A 334 5.38 -6.46 13.17
N LYS A 335 4.47 -5.51 12.92
CA LYS A 335 3.04 -5.77 12.71
C LYS A 335 2.51 -5.01 11.50
N ILE A 336 1.31 -5.41 11.09
CA ILE A 336 0.51 -4.64 10.11
C ILE A 336 -0.63 -3.96 10.85
N ARG A 337 -0.68 -2.63 10.73
CA ARG A 337 -1.77 -1.79 11.24
C ARG A 337 -2.91 -1.77 10.22
N HIS A 338 -4.14 -1.74 10.70
CA HIS A 338 -5.35 -1.50 9.92
C HIS A 338 -6.11 -0.32 10.50
N VAL A 339 -6.39 0.66 9.67
CA VAL A 339 -7.13 1.87 10.01
C VAL A 339 -8.38 1.96 9.14
N ILE A 340 -9.49 2.38 9.73
CA ILE A 340 -10.73 2.69 9.01
C ILE A 340 -10.97 4.20 9.12
N VAL A 341 -11.16 4.83 7.97
CA VAL A 341 -11.36 6.28 7.84
C VAL A 341 -12.73 6.55 7.22
N ASP A 342 -13.40 7.57 7.74
CA ASP A 342 -14.60 8.13 7.13
C ASP A 342 -14.22 9.31 6.21
N PRO A 343 -14.26 9.14 4.88
CA PRO A 343 -13.88 10.21 3.96
C PRO A 343 -14.83 11.42 4.02
N ALA A 344 -16.07 11.24 4.50
CA ALA A 344 -17.01 12.34 4.69
C ALA A 344 -16.59 13.32 5.80
N ARG A 345 -15.72 12.89 6.72
CA ARG A 345 -15.15 13.72 7.78
C ARG A 345 -13.86 14.45 7.35
N ILE A 346 -13.41 14.25 6.12
CA ILE A 346 -12.23 14.93 5.57
C ILE A 346 -12.74 16.19 4.84
N ALA A 347 -12.41 17.37 5.39
CA ALA A 347 -12.69 18.64 4.74
C ALA A 347 -11.86 18.81 3.45
N ASN A 348 -12.44 19.48 2.46
CA ASN A 348 -11.75 19.87 1.22
C ASN A 348 -10.65 20.89 1.45
#